data_74a0c55b25126bae37d9735b93f5b83a
#
_entry.id   74a0c55b25126bae37d9735b93f5b83a
#
_cell.length_a   1.000
_cell.length_b   1.000
_cell.length_c   1.000
_cell.angle_alpha   90.00
_cell.angle_beta   90.00
_cell.angle_gamma   90.00
#
_symmetry.space_group_name_H-M   'P 1'
#
loop_
_entity.id
_entity.type
_entity.pdbx_description
1 polymer ?
#
loop_
_entity_poly.entity_id
_entity_poly.type
_entity_poly.pdbx_seq_one_letter_code
_entity_poly.pdbx_strand_id
1 'polypeptide(L)' 'LELLNKMTIRTNQLARILRKTYNARNWKQSFGTSTVQDIATKMARKEFM' A
#
# COMPACT_ATOMS: atom_id res chain seq x y z
N LEU A 1 1.90 2.30 22.18
CA LEU A 1 1.18 2.17 20.95
C LEU A 1 2.00 1.43 19.91
N GLU A 2 2.50 0.27 20.32
CA GLU A 2 3.32 -0.59 19.47
C GLU A 2 2.55 -1.07 18.25
N LEU A 3 1.26 -1.30 18.41
CA LEU A 3 0.44 -1.82 17.32
C LEU A 3 0.36 -0.84 16.16
N LEU A 4 0.17 0.45 16.48
CA LEU A 4 0.14 1.49 15.45
C LEU A 4 1.51 1.65 14.79
N ASN A 5 2.59 1.55 15.55
CA ASN A 5 3.93 1.62 15.00
C ASN A 5 4.21 0.46 14.05
N LYS A 6 3.80 -0.75 14.43
CA LYS A 6 3.97 -1.91 13.56
C LYS A 6 3.17 -1.77 12.27
N MET A 7 1.94 -1.26 12.35
CA MET A 7 1.13 -1.03 11.15
C MET A 7 1.74 0.02 10.24
N THR A 8 2.28 1.10 10.83
CA THR A 8 2.91 2.15 10.06
C THR A 8 4.15 1.64 9.33
N ILE A 9 5.00 0.87 10.02
CA ILE A 9 6.19 0.28 9.41
C ILE A 9 5.80 -0.66 8.28
N ARG A 10 4.80 -1.50 8.50
CA ARG A 10 4.33 -2.45 7.50
C ARG A 10 3.75 -1.73 6.28
N THR A 11 2.95 -0.68 6.52
CA THR A 11 2.40 0.13 5.46
C THR A 11 3.49 0.76 4.62
N ASN A 12 4.52 1.30 5.27
CA ASN A 12 5.64 1.92 4.56
C ASN A 12 6.43 0.91 3.74
N GLN A 13 6.63 -0.29 4.26
CA GLN A 13 7.30 -1.36 3.52
C GLN A 13 6.49 -1.78 2.31
N LEU A 14 5.19 -1.94 2.45
CA LEU A 14 4.31 -2.29 1.35
C LEU A 14 4.27 -1.20 0.29
N ALA A 15 4.23 0.06 0.72
CA ALA A 15 4.26 1.19 -0.22
C ALA A 15 5.54 1.18 -1.04
N ARG A 16 6.67 0.85 -0.42
CA ARG A 16 7.95 0.77 -1.12
C ARG A 16 7.94 -0.35 -2.15
N ILE A 17 7.41 -1.52 -1.79
CA ILE A 17 7.29 -2.65 -2.69
C ILE A 17 6.38 -2.31 -3.86
N LEU A 18 5.25 -1.68 -3.59
CA LEU A 18 4.29 -1.31 -4.62
C LEU A 18 4.90 -0.32 -5.62
N ARG A 19 5.66 0.65 -5.14
CA ARG A 19 6.32 1.62 -6.02
C ARG A 19 7.34 0.96 -6.93
N LYS A 20 8.00 -0.10 -6.49
CA LYS A 20 8.96 -0.84 -7.31
C LYS A 20 8.27 -1.78 -8.30
N THR A 21 7.14 -2.34 -7.90
CA THR A 21 6.42 -3.34 -8.69
C THR A 21 5.57 -2.69 -9.78
N TYR A 22 4.97 -1.55 -9.48
CA TYR A 22 4.06 -0.87 -10.40
C TYR A 22 4.60 0.49 -10.79
N ASN A 23 4.58 0.77 -12.11
CA ASN A 23 4.81 2.14 -12.58
C ASN A 23 3.47 2.89 -12.61
N ALA A 24 3.52 4.19 -12.96
CA ALA A 24 2.32 5.02 -12.93
C ALA A 24 1.21 4.48 -13.83
N ARG A 25 1.58 3.93 -14.97
CA ARG A 25 0.63 3.40 -15.94
C ARG A 25 -0.06 2.14 -15.41
N ASN A 26 0.73 1.21 -14.91
CA ASN A 26 0.22 -0.04 -14.35
C ASN A 26 -0.60 0.22 -13.09
N TRP A 27 -0.17 1.20 -12.31
CA TRP A 27 -0.89 1.59 -11.10
C TRP A 27 -2.31 2.03 -11.43
N LYS A 28 -2.45 2.88 -12.44
CA LYS A 28 -3.75 3.39 -12.84
C LYS A 28 -4.67 2.28 -13.32
N GLN A 29 -4.13 1.31 -14.04
CA GLN A 29 -4.91 0.17 -14.53
C GLN A 29 -5.34 -0.77 -13.41
N SER A 30 -4.46 -0.97 -12.43
CA SER A 30 -4.71 -1.94 -11.36
C SER A 30 -5.53 -1.36 -10.21
N PHE A 31 -5.27 -0.11 -9.86
CA PHE A 31 -5.83 0.50 -8.65
C PHE A 31 -6.61 1.79 -8.90
N GLY A 32 -6.65 2.24 -10.13
CA GLY A 32 -7.38 3.46 -10.48
C GLY A 32 -6.72 4.71 -9.89
N THR A 33 -7.52 5.54 -9.22
CA THR A 33 -7.02 6.80 -8.66
C THR A 33 -6.54 6.68 -7.22
N SER A 34 -6.53 5.50 -6.66
CA SER A 34 -6.05 5.29 -5.28
C SER A 34 -4.56 5.57 -5.16
N THR A 35 -4.17 6.19 -4.05
CA THR A 35 -2.76 6.46 -3.82
C THR A 35 -2.03 5.20 -3.36
N VAL A 36 -0.69 5.22 -3.50
CA VAL A 36 0.14 4.11 -3.01
C VAL A 36 -0.08 3.88 -1.53
N GLN A 37 -0.15 4.97 -0.76
CA GLN A 37 -0.35 4.90 0.68
C GLN A 37 -1.70 4.25 1.01
N ASP A 38 -2.73 4.59 0.26
CA ASP A 38 -4.07 4.04 0.43
C ASP A 38 -4.07 2.52 0.24
N ILE A 39 -3.49 2.07 -0.86
CA ILE A 39 -3.43 0.64 -1.17
C ILE A 39 -2.56 -0.10 -0.17
N ALA A 40 -1.43 0.48 0.21
CA ALA A 40 -0.55 -0.13 1.20
C ALA A 40 -1.24 -0.28 2.55
N THR A 41 -2.03 0.72 2.94
CA THR A 41 -2.80 0.66 4.19
C THR A 41 -3.83 -0.46 4.14
N LYS A 42 -4.54 -0.59 3.04
CA LYS A 42 -5.52 -1.66 2.88
C LYS A 42 -4.86 -3.04 2.92
N MET A 43 -3.71 -3.18 2.28
CA MET A 43 -2.97 -4.44 2.32
C MET A 43 -2.52 -4.76 3.74
N ALA A 44 -2.02 -3.78 4.48
CA ALA A 44 -1.56 -3.97 5.84
C ALA A 44 -2.70 -4.41 6.75
N ARG A 45 -3.91 -3.91 6.49
CA ARG A 45 -5.11 -4.28 7.24
C ARG A 45 -5.80 -5.52 6.72
N LYS A 46 -5.33 -6.05 5.60
CA LYS A 46 -5.95 -7.20 4.94
C LYS A 46 -7.41 -6.95 4.57
N GLU A 47 -7.69 -5.75 4.07
CA GLU A 47 -9.05 -5.35 3.69
C GLU A 47 -9.43 -5.73 2.26
N PHE A 48 -8.53 -6.38 1.54
CA PHE A 48 -8.84 -6.88 0.20
C PHE A 48 -9.55 -8.21 0.28
N MET A 49 -10.59 -8.32 -0.47
CA MET A 49 -11.35 -9.55 -0.59
C MET A 49 -11.38 -10.01 -2.02
#